data_09ef8ae7765aed364d579673733b9106
#
_entry.id   09ef8ae7765aed364d579673733b9106
#
_cell.length_a   1.000
_cell.length_b   1.000
_cell.length_c   1.000
_cell.angle_alpha   90.00
_cell.angle_beta   90.00
_cell.angle_gamma   90.00
#
_symmetry.space_group_name_H-M   'P 1'
#
loop_
_entity.id
_entity.type
_entity.pdbx_description
1 polymer ?
#
loop_
_entity_poly.entity_id
_entity_poly.type
_entity_poly.pdbx_seq_one_letter_code
_entity_poly.pdbx_strand_id
1 'polypeptide(L)'
;LSIDLAPSAVFDLAPGESTDVFDPKHPTTTFDGFMSAMSDQVATGVEIPREVLYKKFSSNYSASRGALNEFWRTCGVLRDSFAADFCQPAYEKWFAEAVARGRINAPGFFDDPAMAKAYTTCTWNGPARTNLDAKKEIEAAQLRIKEGISTAEQETAQMTGGSWRAN
;
A
#
# COMPACT_ATOMS: atom_id res chain seq x y z
N LEU A 1 56.14 -11.06 15.70
CA LEU A 1 55.85 -11.28 17.14
C LEU A 1 54.42 -11.78 17.25
N SER A 2 54.17 -13.05 17.56
CA SER A 2 52.86 -13.57 17.90
C SER A 2 52.70 -13.52 19.41
N ILE A 3 51.73 -12.78 19.90
CA ILE A 3 51.39 -12.68 21.31
C ILE A 3 50.21 -13.62 21.56
N ASP A 4 50.40 -14.66 22.31
CA ASP A 4 49.32 -15.56 22.73
C ASP A 4 48.51 -14.89 23.85
N LEU A 5 47.27 -14.57 23.56
CA LEU A 5 46.30 -13.99 24.51
C LEU A 5 45.71 -15.13 25.37
N ALA A 6 46.25 -15.31 26.57
CA ALA A 6 45.66 -16.21 27.57
C ALA A 6 44.87 -15.41 28.62
N PRO A 7 43.86 -16.00 29.29
CA PRO A 7 43.21 -15.37 30.42
C PRO A 7 44.24 -15.02 31.52
N SER A 8 44.25 -13.79 31.99
CA SER A 8 45.21 -13.24 32.96
C SER A 8 46.66 -13.07 32.46
N ALA A 9 46.86 -12.95 31.14
CA ALA A 9 48.18 -12.63 30.60
C ALA A 9 48.61 -11.20 31.05
N VAL A 10 49.83 -11.13 31.62
CA VAL A 10 50.47 -9.86 32.00
C VAL A 10 51.55 -9.54 30.96
N PHE A 11 51.48 -8.35 30.37
CA PHE A 11 52.46 -7.90 29.40
C PHE A 11 53.39 -6.87 30.07
N ASP A 12 54.68 -7.15 30.11
CA ASP A 12 55.69 -6.16 30.46
C ASP A 12 55.99 -5.25 29.29
N LEU A 13 55.80 -3.97 29.50
CA LEU A 13 56.04 -2.93 28.49
C LEU A 13 57.43 -2.29 28.75
N ALA A 14 58.17 -2.03 27.69
CA ALA A 14 59.42 -1.29 27.80
C ALA A 14 59.15 0.19 28.16
N PRO A 15 60.14 0.91 28.78
CA PRO A 15 59.98 2.35 29.07
C PRO A 15 59.66 3.15 27.80
N GLY A 16 58.48 3.79 27.79
CA GLY A 16 57.95 4.57 26.65
C GLY A 16 56.96 3.86 25.75
N GLU A 17 56.67 2.55 25.98
CA GLU A 17 55.61 1.84 25.30
C GLU A 17 54.27 2.01 26.05
N SER A 18 53.20 2.13 25.32
CA SER A 18 51.83 2.14 25.84
C SER A 18 50.98 1.17 25.07
N THR A 19 50.07 0.48 25.77
CA THR A 19 49.05 -0.34 25.09
C THR A 19 47.87 0.53 24.71
N ASP A 20 47.49 0.46 23.44
CA ASP A 20 46.21 1.00 22.99
C ASP A 20 45.23 -0.13 22.83
N VAL A 21 44.08 -0.02 23.49
CA VAL A 21 43.02 -1.01 23.42
C VAL A 21 42.09 -0.62 22.29
N PHE A 22 42.16 -1.38 21.18
CA PHE A 22 41.15 -1.26 20.14
C PHE A 22 39.85 -1.88 20.66
N ASP A 23 38.96 -0.98 21.12
CA ASP A 23 37.60 -1.35 21.53
C ASP A 23 36.64 -1.06 20.37
N PRO A 24 36.33 -2.05 19.52
CA PRO A 24 35.37 -1.84 18.45
C PRO A 24 33.98 -1.75 19.04
N LYS A 25 33.51 -0.52 19.31
CA LYS A 25 32.14 -0.27 19.77
C LYS A 25 31.11 -0.52 18.66
N HIS A 26 31.05 -1.76 18.20
CA HIS A 26 30.03 -2.24 17.28
C HIS A 26 29.19 -3.32 17.95
N PRO A 27 27.84 -3.27 17.77
CA PRO A 27 27.05 -2.26 17.07
C PRO A 27 26.93 -0.95 17.86
N THR A 28 27.10 0.18 17.19
CA THR A 28 26.91 1.49 17.80
C THR A 28 25.44 1.70 18.14
N THR A 29 25.13 2.32 19.28
CA THR A 29 23.76 2.67 19.69
C THR A 29 23.07 3.63 18.72
N THR A 30 23.83 4.25 17.83
CA THR A 30 23.35 5.16 16.77
C THR A 30 22.89 4.43 15.50
N PHE A 31 23.20 3.14 15.33
CA PHE A 31 22.83 2.38 14.13
C PHE A 31 21.32 2.27 13.94
N ASP A 32 20.58 1.98 14.99
CA ASP A 32 19.11 1.89 14.93
C ASP A 32 18.48 3.23 14.57
N GLY A 33 19.00 4.34 15.10
CA GLY A 33 18.56 5.68 14.76
C GLY A 33 18.82 6.03 13.28
N PHE A 34 20.01 5.69 12.77
CA PHE A 34 20.36 5.88 11.37
C PHE A 34 19.46 5.05 10.45
N MET A 35 19.30 3.77 10.72
CA MET A 35 18.41 2.89 9.93
C MET A 35 16.98 3.38 9.97
N SER A 36 16.51 3.88 11.10
CA SER A 36 15.19 4.47 11.23
C SER A 36 15.03 5.71 10.33
N ALA A 37 15.97 6.63 10.35
CA ALA A 37 15.94 7.84 9.52
C ALA A 37 16.01 7.51 8.02
N MET A 38 16.88 6.59 7.62
CA MET A 38 16.96 6.12 6.24
C MET A 38 15.66 5.46 5.79
N SER A 39 15.02 4.69 6.66
CA SER A 39 13.74 4.05 6.41
C SER A 39 12.62 5.05 6.19
N ASP A 40 12.61 6.12 6.97
CA ASP A 40 11.61 7.19 6.84
C ASP A 40 11.80 7.96 5.51
N GLN A 41 13.04 8.16 5.07
CA GLN A 41 13.34 8.74 3.76
C GLN A 41 12.84 7.86 2.60
N VAL A 42 13.12 6.56 2.66
CA VAL A 42 12.65 5.60 1.64
C VAL A 42 11.13 5.55 1.64
N ALA A 43 10.50 5.43 2.80
CA ALA A 43 9.05 5.40 2.95
C ALA A 43 8.38 6.64 2.34
N THR A 44 8.95 7.82 2.60
CA THR A 44 8.48 9.08 2.02
C THR A 44 8.66 9.12 0.50
N GLY A 45 9.79 8.64 -0.02
CA GLY A 45 10.07 8.62 -1.46
C GLY A 45 9.15 7.71 -2.27
N VAL A 46 8.62 6.64 -1.66
CA VAL A 46 7.68 5.71 -2.30
C VAL A 46 6.23 5.93 -1.86
N GLU A 47 5.96 6.96 -1.06
CA GLU A 47 4.62 7.28 -0.52
C GLU A 47 3.95 6.12 0.23
N ILE A 48 4.76 5.25 0.86
CA ILE A 48 4.30 4.13 1.66
C ILE A 48 4.63 4.43 3.13
N PRO A 49 3.67 4.42 4.06
CA PRO A 49 3.95 4.58 5.48
C PRO A 49 4.95 3.54 5.97
N ARG A 50 5.86 3.97 6.85
CA ARG A 50 6.91 3.11 7.41
C ARG A 50 6.35 1.83 8.05
N GLU A 51 5.23 1.93 8.73
CA GLU A 51 4.54 0.79 9.37
C GLU A 51 4.14 -0.28 8.36
N VAL A 52 3.73 0.14 7.16
CA VAL A 52 3.36 -0.76 6.06
C VAL A 52 4.62 -1.33 5.40
N LEU A 53 5.63 -0.49 5.15
CA LEU A 53 6.89 -0.88 4.51
C LEU A 53 7.62 -1.96 5.32
N TYR A 54 7.69 -1.79 6.64
CA TYR A 54 8.37 -2.74 7.54
C TYR A 54 7.44 -3.78 8.14
N LYS A 55 6.13 -3.70 7.89
CA LYS A 55 5.10 -4.54 8.51
C LYS A 55 5.18 -4.54 10.04
N LYS A 56 5.61 -3.41 10.60
CA LYS A 56 5.84 -3.23 12.04
C LYS A 56 5.00 -2.07 12.55
N PHE A 57 3.94 -2.39 13.27
CA PHE A 57 3.03 -1.44 13.89
C PHE A 57 3.45 -1.22 15.33
N SER A 58 4.34 -0.27 15.59
CA SER A 58 4.85 0.09 16.93
C SER A 58 4.17 1.32 17.51
N SER A 59 3.42 2.06 16.71
CA SER A 59 2.64 3.22 17.13
C SER A 59 1.32 2.80 17.77
N ASN A 60 0.64 3.73 18.45
CA ASN A 60 -0.69 3.48 18.97
C ASN A 60 -1.70 3.21 17.84
N TYR A 61 -2.80 2.53 18.18
CA TYR A 61 -3.84 2.13 17.23
C TYR A 61 -4.34 3.28 16.34
N SER A 62 -4.56 4.47 16.92
CA SER A 62 -5.08 5.62 16.18
C SER A 62 -4.09 6.15 15.16
N ALA A 63 -2.80 6.22 15.51
CA ALA A 63 -1.75 6.66 14.59
C ALA A 63 -1.55 5.65 13.45
N SER A 64 -1.50 4.34 13.76
CA SER A 64 -1.40 3.29 12.74
C SER A 64 -2.59 3.31 11.79
N ARG A 65 -3.81 3.53 12.31
CA ARG A 65 -5.02 3.66 11.49
C ARG A 65 -4.97 4.90 10.59
N GLY A 66 -4.45 6.02 11.10
CA GLY A 66 -4.22 7.23 10.31
C GLY A 66 -3.29 6.98 9.13
N ALA A 67 -2.13 6.37 9.40
CA ALA A 67 -1.15 6.01 8.38
C ALA A 67 -1.72 5.05 7.32
N LEU A 68 -2.47 4.02 7.74
CA LEU A 68 -3.13 3.09 6.82
C LEU A 68 -4.19 3.79 5.95
N ASN A 69 -4.97 4.71 6.52
CA ASN A 69 -5.98 5.45 5.74
C ASN A 69 -5.34 6.34 4.67
N GLU A 70 -4.24 7.01 5.00
CA GLU A 70 -3.50 7.82 4.02
C GLU A 70 -2.90 6.96 2.92
N PHE A 71 -2.30 5.82 3.27
CA PHE A 71 -1.80 4.86 2.29
C PHE A 71 -2.91 4.35 1.35
N TRP A 72 -4.09 4.01 1.88
CA TRP A 72 -5.22 3.61 1.06
C TRP A 72 -5.72 4.72 0.13
N ARG A 73 -5.60 5.98 0.56
CA ARG A 73 -5.92 7.13 -0.28
C ARG A 73 -4.95 7.23 -1.46
N THR A 74 -3.65 7.13 -1.21
CA THR A 74 -2.62 7.08 -2.27
C THR A 74 -2.87 5.91 -3.22
N CYS A 75 -3.13 4.71 -2.70
CA CYS A 75 -3.49 3.56 -3.52
C CYS A 75 -4.76 3.79 -4.36
N GLY A 76 -5.74 4.54 -3.83
CA GLY A 76 -6.94 4.92 -4.56
C GLY A 76 -6.60 5.75 -5.79
N VAL A 77 -5.83 6.83 -5.61
CA VAL A 77 -5.41 7.70 -6.72
C VAL A 77 -4.64 6.94 -7.79
N LEU A 78 -3.67 6.11 -7.40
CA LEU A 78 -2.89 5.30 -8.34
C LEU A 78 -3.77 4.30 -9.09
N ARG A 79 -4.75 3.71 -8.42
CA ARG A 79 -5.71 2.77 -9.02
C ARG A 79 -6.61 3.47 -10.03
N ASP A 80 -7.12 4.64 -9.68
CA ASP A 80 -8.00 5.42 -10.57
C ASP A 80 -7.23 5.86 -11.83
N SER A 81 -5.99 6.30 -11.68
CA SER A 81 -5.11 6.61 -12.81
C SER A 81 -4.87 5.37 -13.68
N PHE A 82 -4.50 4.23 -13.09
CA PHE A 82 -4.31 2.99 -13.83
C PHE A 82 -5.58 2.51 -14.55
N ALA A 83 -6.73 2.65 -13.89
CA ALA A 83 -8.01 2.31 -14.50
C ALA A 83 -8.33 3.21 -15.70
N ALA A 84 -8.10 4.53 -15.59
CA ALA A 84 -8.36 5.47 -16.64
C ALA A 84 -7.37 5.34 -17.82
N ASP A 85 -6.09 5.17 -17.53
CA ASP A 85 -5.03 5.23 -18.54
C ASP A 85 -4.81 3.87 -19.24
N PHE A 86 -5.13 2.77 -18.57
CA PHE A 86 -4.91 1.44 -19.11
C PHE A 86 -6.16 0.57 -19.22
N CYS A 87 -6.89 0.36 -18.10
CA CYS A 87 -7.98 -0.60 -18.09
C CYS A 87 -9.14 -0.18 -18.98
N GLN A 88 -9.56 1.08 -18.90
CA GLN A 88 -10.68 1.61 -19.67
C GLN A 88 -10.40 1.60 -21.18
N PRO A 89 -9.27 2.13 -21.69
CA PRO A 89 -8.96 2.07 -23.12
C PRO A 89 -8.78 0.63 -23.65
N ALA A 90 -8.22 -0.27 -22.85
CA ALA A 90 -8.09 -1.67 -23.23
C ALA A 90 -9.46 -2.35 -23.37
N TYR A 91 -10.36 -2.08 -22.41
CA TYR A 91 -11.73 -2.58 -22.43
C TYR A 91 -12.53 -2.04 -23.61
N GLU A 92 -12.45 -0.75 -23.92
CA GLU A 92 -13.12 -0.13 -25.06
C GLU A 92 -12.70 -0.76 -26.39
N LYS A 93 -11.38 -1.00 -26.58
CA LYS A 93 -10.87 -1.68 -27.77
C LYS A 93 -11.35 -3.12 -27.86
N TRP A 94 -11.29 -3.85 -26.77
CA TRP A 94 -11.80 -5.22 -26.71
C TRP A 94 -13.31 -5.29 -27.01
N PHE A 95 -14.08 -4.37 -26.42
CA PHE A 95 -15.52 -4.31 -26.63
C PHE A 95 -15.87 -4.01 -28.11
N ALA A 96 -15.20 -3.01 -28.71
CA ALA A 96 -15.38 -2.68 -30.11
C ALA A 96 -15.07 -3.86 -31.04
N GLU A 97 -13.99 -4.61 -30.76
CA GLU A 97 -13.66 -5.82 -31.50
C GLU A 97 -14.71 -6.91 -31.30
N ALA A 98 -15.23 -7.09 -30.11
CA ALA A 98 -16.27 -8.08 -29.82
C ALA A 98 -17.58 -7.77 -30.56
N VAL A 99 -17.96 -6.49 -30.65
CA VAL A 99 -19.12 -6.03 -31.44
C VAL A 99 -18.87 -6.24 -32.93
N ALA A 100 -17.69 -5.84 -33.44
CA ALA A 100 -17.35 -6.01 -34.86
C ALA A 100 -17.36 -7.48 -35.31
N ARG A 101 -16.97 -8.40 -34.43
CA ARG A 101 -17.00 -9.85 -34.66
C ARG A 101 -18.38 -10.48 -34.41
N GLY A 102 -19.40 -9.71 -34.06
CA GLY A 102 -20.75 -10.20 -33.78
C GLY A 102 -20.88 -11.02 -32.49
N ARG A 103 -19.90 -10.95 -31.58
CA ARG A 103 -19.95 -11.65 -30.26
C ARG A 103 -20.87 -10.93 -29.28
N ILE A 104 -20.99 -9.61 -29.42
CA ILE A 104 -21.82 -8.74 -28.58
C ILE A 104 -22.76 -7.99 -29.51
N ASN A 105 -24.06 -8.05 -29.21
CA ASN A 105 -25.06 -7.25 -29.90
C ASN A 105 -25.16 -5.88 -29.23
N ALA A 106 -24.68 -4.83 -29.88
CA ALA A 106 -24.70 -3.45 -29.40
C ALA A 106 -25.16 -2.51 -30.53
N PRO A 107 -26.46 -2.41 -30.76
CA PRO A 107 -27.02 -1.54 -31.82
C PRO A 107 -26.58 -0.10 -31.64
N GLY A 108 -26.15 0.54 -32.74
CA GLY A 108 -25.72 1.95 -32.74
C GLY A 108 -24.30 2.19 -32.18
N PHE A 109 -23.56 1.14 -31.80
CA PHE A 109 -22.23 1.29 -31.20
C PHE A 109 -21.22 2.02 -32.10
N PHE A 110 -21.23 1.74 -33.41
CA PHE A 110 -20.34 2.39 -34.37
C PHE A 110 -20.91 3.68 -34.99
N ASP A 111 -22.22 3.90 -34.85
CA ASP A 111 -22.91 5.01 -35.51
C ASP A 111 -22.97 6.23 -34.60
N ASP A 112 -23.01 6.04 -33.27
CA ASP A 112 -23.16 7.11 -32.28
C ASP A 112 -22.12 6.99 -31.16
N PRO A 113 -21.21 7.98 -31.05
CA PRO A 113 -20.21 7.99 -29.96
C PRO A 113 -20.81 7.99 -28.54
N ALA A 114 -22.00 8.56 -28.35
CA ALA A 114 -22.69 8.56 -27.06
C ALA A 114 -23.17 7.13 -26.71
N MET A 115 -23.67 6.40 -27.69
CA MET A 115 -24.02 4.99 -27.52
C MET A 115 -22.80 4.13 -27.24
N ALA A 116 -21.70 4.34 -27.97
CA ALA A 116 -20.43 3.64 -27.72
C ALA A 116 -19.97 3.85 -26.29
N LYS A 117 -19.98 5.09 -25.80
CA LYS A 117 -19.62 5.43 -24.42
C LYS A 117 -20.57 4.79 -23.39
N ALA A 118 -21.88 4.79 -23.66
CA ALA A 118 -22.86 4.17 -22.77
C ALA A 118 -22.62 2.66 -22.61
N TYR A 119 -22.31 1.95 -23.71
CA TYR A 119 -21.98 0.52 -23.67
C TYR A 119 -20.67 0.20 -22.96
N THR A 120 -19.67 1.10 -23.03
CA THR A 120 -18.36 0.87 -22.45
C THR A 120 -18.17 1.51 -21.07
N THR A 121 -19.19 2.20 -20.55
CA THR A 121 -19.16 2.74 -19.19
C THR A 121 -19.16 1.59 -18.18
N CYS A 122 -18.12 1.51 -17.38
CA CYS A 122 -17.98 0.50 -16.33
C CYS A 122 -17.31 1.08 -15.09
N THR A 123 -17.40 0.35 -13.99
CA THR A 123 -16.73 0.72 -12.73
C THR A 123 -15.61 -0.28 -12.46
N TRP A 124 -14.41 0.26 -12.21
CA TRP A 124 -13.22 -0.51 -11.91
C TRP A 124 -13.06 -0.62 -10.39
N ASN A 125 -13.30 -1.81 -9.86
CA ASN A 125 -13.16 -2.08 -8.44
C ASN A 125 -11.85 -2.83 -8.17
N GLY A 126 -11.09 -2.37 -7.18
CA GLY A 126 -9.88 -3.05 -6.75
C GLY A 126 -10.10 -3.85 -5.45
N PRO A 127 -9.04 -4.45 -4.88
CA PRO A 127 -9.11 -5.13 -3.60
C PRO A 127 -9.71 -4.25 -2.52
N ALA A 128 -10.56 -4.84 -1.69
CA ALA A 128 -11.18 -4.16 -0.56
C ALA A 128 -10.14 -3.77 0.51
N ARG A 129 -10.45 -2.74 1.28
CA ARG A 129 -9.67 -2.39 2.47
C ARG A 129 -9.81 -3.50 3.51
N THR A 130 -8.72 -3.83 4.18
CA THR A 130 -8.78 -4.73 5.32
C THR A 130 -9.44 -4.02 6.49
N ASN A 131 -10.57 -4.53 6.96
CA ASN A 131 -11.31 -3.98 8.09
C ASN A 131 -10.73 -4.52 9.39
N LEU A 132 -10.38 -3.61 10.32
CA LEU A 132 -9.88 -3.97 11.65
C LEU A 132 -11.04 -4.33 12.61
N ASP A 133 -12.23 -3.78 12.38
CA ASP A 133 -13.45 -4.06 13.15
C ASP A 133 -14.65 -4.11 12.20
N ALA A 134 -14.92 -5.32 11.70
CA ALA A 134 -15.96 -5.54 10.70
C ALA A 134 -17.36 -5.10 11.18
N LYS A 135 -17.66 -5.25 12.48
CA LYS A 135 -18.96 -4.87 13.02
C LYS A 135 -19.19 -3.36 12.94
N LYS A 136 -18.24 -2.57 13.43
CA LYS A 136 -18.33 -1.11 13.38
C LYS A 136 -18.35 -0.56 11.97
N GLU A 137 -17.61 -1.18 11.05
CA GLU A 137 -17.61 -0.77 9.64
C GLU A 137 -18.97 -1.04 8.98
N ILE A 138 -19.61 -2.18 9.27
CA ILE A 138 -20.95 -2.49 8.77
C ILE A 138 -21.98 -1.52 9.34
N GLU A 139 -21.94 -1.24 10.64
CA GLU A 139 -22.83 -0.27 11.29
C GLU A 139 -22.67 1.14 10.68
N ALA A 140 -21.43 1.56 10.44
CA ALA A 140 -21.14 2.83 9.78
C ALA A 140 -21.63 2.87 8.32
N ALA A 141 -21.47 1.78 7.57
CA ALA A 141 -21.98 1.66 6.21
C ALA A 141 -23.51 1.73 6.16
N GLN A 142 -24.20 1.02 7.07
CA GLN A 142 -25.64 1.08 7.18
C GLN A 142 -26.13 2.50 7.48
N LEU A 143 -25.45 3.22 8.38
CA LEU A 143 -25.77 4.60 8.68
C LEU A 143 -25.58 5.52 7.48
N ARG A 144 -24.47 5.40 6.73
CA ARG A 144 -24.23 6.19 5.51
C ARG A 144 -25.30 5.95 4.43
N ILE A 145 -25.74 4.70 4.26
CA ILE A 145 -26.81 4.37 3.33
C ILE A 145 -28.13 4.98 3.79
N LYS A 146 -28.45 4.85 5.07
CA LYS A 146 -29.68 5.38 5.67
C LYS A 146 -29.77 6.89 5.55
N GLU A 147 -28.66 7.60 5.75
CA GLU A 147 -28.58 9.06 5.65
C GLU A 147 -28.39 9.57 4.20
N GLY A 148 -28.40 8.68 3.21
CA GLY A 148 -28.27 9.03 1.80
C GLY A 148 -26.87 9.51 1.37
N ILE A 149 -25.86 9.30 2.20
CA ILE A 149 -24.46 9.71 1.93
C ILE A 149 -23.80 8.75 0.95
N SER A 150 -24.22 7.48 0.96
CA SER A 150 -23.67 6.42 0.11
C SER A 150 -24.77 5.47 -0.36
N THR A 151 -24.46 4.61 -1.33
CA THR A 151 -25.35 3.58 -1.81
C THR A 151 -24.89 2.19 -1.38
N ALA A 152 -25.80 1.21 -1.33
CA ALA A 152 -25.45 -0.18 -1.02
C ALA A 152 -24.41 -0.73 -2.02
N GLU A 153 -24.47 -0.32 -3.28
CA GLU A 153 -23.53 -0.71 -4.31
C GLU A 153 -22.12 -0.16 -4.06
N GLN A 154 -22.01 1.11 -3.68
CA GLN A 154 -20.74 1.74 -3.32
C GLN A 154 -20.13 1.12 -2.06
N GLU A 155 -20.94 0.90 -1.01
CA GLU A 155 -20.44 0.29 0.23
C GLU A 155 -19.99 -1.16 0.00
N THR A 156 -20.75 -1.94 -0.79
CA THR A 156 -20.36 -3.30 -1.13
C THR A 156 -19.05 -3.34 -1.92
N ALA A 157 -18.91 -2.48 -2.93
CA ALA A 157 -17.69 -2.39 -3.72
C ALA A 157 -16.47 -2.00 -2.86
N GLN A 158 -16.63 -1.08 -1.91
CA GLN A 158 -15.56 -0.65 -1.00
C GLN A 158 -15.19 -1.73 0.04
N MET A 159 -16.18 -2.46 0.55
CA MET A 159 -15.98 -3.45 1.61
C MET A 159 -15.51 -4.81 1.10
N THR A 160 -15.95 -5.21 -0.08
CA THR A 160 -15.72 -6.56 -0.62
C THR A 160 -14.96 -6.58 -1.94
N GLY A 161 -14.90 -5.45 -2.65
CA GLY A 161 -14.42 -5.39 -4.03
C GLY A 161 -15.40 -6.00 -5.04
N GLY A 162 -16.55 -6.49 -4.58
CA GLY A 162 -17.57 -7.15 -5.39
C GLY A 162 -18.72 -6.25 -5.80
N SER A 163 -19.73 -6.85 -6.45
CA SER A 163 -20.96 -6.19 -6.88
C SER A 163 -22.11 -6.53 -5.94
N TRP A 164 -22.85 -5.54 -5.50
CA TRP A 164 -24.08 -5.72 -4.71
C TRP A 164 -25.09 -6.66 -5.38
N ARG A 165 -25.16 -6.65 -6.71
CA ARG A 165 -26.10 -7.48 -7.48
C ARG A 165 -25.67 -8.94 -7.59
N ALA A 166 -24.42 -9.25 -7.29
CA ALA A 166 -23.87 -10.61 -7.35
C ALA A 166 -23.90 -11.32 -5.98
N ASN A 167 -24.20 -10.59 -4.91
CA ASN A 167 -24.39 -11.11 -3.56
C ASN A 167 -25.86 -11.38 -3.27
#